data_1499fa5ce26b92b8a210d9a1577afe18
#
_entry.id   1499fa5ce26b92b8a210d9a1577afe18
#
_cell.length_a   1.000
_cell.length_b   1.000
_cell.length_c   1.000
_cell.angle_alpha   90.00
_cell.angle_beta   90.00
_cell.angle_gamma   90.00
#
_symmetry.space_group_name_H-M   'P 1'
#
loop_
_entity.id
_entity.type
_entity.pdbx_description
1 polymer ?
#
loop_
_entity_poly.entity_id
_entity_poly.type
_entity_poly.pdbx_seq_one_letter_code
_entity_poly.pdbx_strand_id
1 'polypeptide(L)'
;MNTLVRNMAMVLVMTLASFSQAEDRVAQHLQDVSVTIKSGFSEGSGVLITRELQQSSKDNEKIKVNFVITAAHVIDNLRSTRDILNNKGQKQTIIEFRDAQIVKELVENGRKVGELKMDAKVILYSDAEDGEDIAILMVRKRGFVDTNTEFELSDEPVAIGTNLFHVGSLLGQSGANSMTAGIMSQVGRVLSLGTGDGVVFDQTTVTAFPGSSGGGVFLTNGKYVGMLVRGAGETFNLIVPVRRMKQWATDRNVEWILDPAVAAPSLEDIKKLNPEAGSDGKDKESETSKSFPYLIRKVKPLDELRTKPQGATREK
;
A
#
# COMPACT_ATOMS: atom_id res chain seq x y z
N MET A 1 -47.35 5.04 29.56
CA MET A 1 -45.86 5.10 29.70
C MET A 1 -45.13 3.88 29.09
N ASN A 2 -45.81 2.76 28.83
CA ASN A 2 -45.10 1.55 28.37
C ASN A 2 -44.84 1.37 26.87
N THR A 3 -45.60 2.02 26.00
CA THR A 3 -45.45 1.86 24.53
C THR A 3 -44.30 2.69 23.96
N LEU A 4 -44.08 3.88 24.48
CA LEU A 4 -43.02 4.77 24.04
C LEU A 4 -41.62 4.21 24.40
N VAL A 5 -41.49 3.69 25.63
CA VAL A 5 -40.21 3.06 26.09
C VAL A 5 -39.90 1.79 25.31
N ARG A 6 -40.94 1.00 24.95
CA ARG A 6 -40.77 -0.21 24.14
C ARG A 6 -40.33 0.10 22.72
N ASN A 7 -40.91 1.17 22.10
CA ASN A 7 -40.53 1.59 20.74
C ASN A 7 -39.10 2.21 20.72
N MET A 8 -38.72 2.99 21.73
CA MET A 8 -37.35 3.51 21.85
C MET A 8 -36.33 2.40 22.04
N ALA A 9 -36.61 1.39 22.87
CA ALA A 9 -35.72 0.25 23.06
C ALA A 9 -35.56 -0.57 21.77
N MET A 10 -36.64 -0.75 21.01
CA MET A 10 -36.61 -1.48 19.73
C MET A 10 -35.82 -0.75 18.66
N VAL A 11 -35.92 0.59 18.57
CA VAL A 11 -35.12 1.43 17.65
C VAL A 11 -33.64 1.39 18.06
N LEU A 12 -33.32 1.45 19.34
CA LEU A 12 -31.94 1.38 19.84
C LEU A 12 -31.29 0.03 19.54
N VAL A 13 -32.02 -1.08 19.71
CA VAL A 13 -31.53 -2.43 19.39
C VAL A 13 -31.33 -2.60 17.89
N MET A 14 -32.21 -2.07 17.05
CA MET A 14 -32.06 -2.12 15.58
C MET A 14 -30.84 -1.31 15.11
N THR A 15 -30.59 -0.14 15.69
CA THR A 15 -29.43 0.67 15.34
C THR A 15 -28.11 0.00 15.76
N LEU A 16 -28.04 -0.57 16.96
CA LEU A 16 -26.86 -1.29 17.44
C LEU A 16 -26.56 -2.56 16.59
N ALA A 17 -27.59 -3.31 16.21
CA ALA A 17 -27.44 -4.46 15.31
C ALA A 17 -26.94 -4.06 13.90
N SER A 18 -27.39 -2.93 13.38
CA SER A 18 -26.96 -2.43 12.08
C SER A 18 -25.49 -1.98 12.08
N PHE A 19 -25.00 -1.38 13.17
CA PHE A 19 -23.59 -1.01 13.33
C PHE A 19 -22.70 -2.24 13.39
N SER A 20 -23.04 -3.26 14.18
CA SER A 20 -22.28 -4.51 14.25
C SER A 20 -22.16 -5.21 12.89
N GLN A 21 -23.23 -5.28 12.11
CA GLN A 21 -23.19 -5.88 10.78
C GLN A 21 -22.34 -5.10 9.76
N ALA A 22 -22.27 -3.78 9.89
CA ALA A 22 -21.45 -2.95 9.02
C ALA A 22 -19.94 -3.16 9.30
N GLU A 23 -19.55 -3.22 10.57
CA GLU A 23 -18.17 -3.48 10.98
C GLU A 23 -17.71 -4.89 10.56
N ASP A 24 -18.55 -5.90 10.73
CA ASP A 24 -18.26 -7.27 10.29
C ASP A 24 -17.99 -7.33 8.77
N ARG A 25 -18.75 -6.58 7.98
CA ARG A 25 -18.57 -6.52 6.51
C ARG A 25 -17.26 -5.85 6.13
N VAL A 26 -16.86 -4.78 6.83
CA VAL A 26 -15.58 -4.11 6.58
C VAL A 26 -14.43 -5.06 6.92
N ALA A 27 -14.43 -5.67 8.10
CA ALA A 27 -13.40 -6.62 8.51
C ALA A 27 -13.23 -7.77 7.50
N GLN A 28 -14.35 -8.37 7.07
CA GLN A 28 -14.34 -9.42 6.06
C GLN A 28 -13.78 -8.92 4.73
N HIS A 29 -14.19 -7.72 4.27
CA HIS A 29 -13.67 -7.13 3.04
C HIS A 29 -12.14 -6.92 3.12
N LEU A 30 -11.62 -6.39 4.22
CA LEU A 30 -10.19 -6.17 4.41
C LEU A 30 -9.40 -7.49 4.39
N GLN A 31 -9.96 -8.55 4.97
CA GLN A 31 -9.40 -9.91 4.88
C GLN A 31 -9.49 -10.46 3.45
N ASP A 32 -10.58 -10.16 2.73
CA ASP A 32 -10.78 -10.61 1.36
C ASP A 32 -9.83 -9.97 0.35
N VAL A 33 -9.40 -8.73 0.57
CA VAL A 33 -8.40 -8.09 -0.30
C VAL A 33 -6.96 -8.42 0.09
N SER A 34 -6.72 -9.05 1.24
CA SER A 34 -5.37 -9.34 1.74
C SER A 34 -4.87 -10.71 1.30
N VAL A 35 -3.57 -10.80 1.04
CA VAL A 35 -2.89 -12.03 0.61
C VAL A 35 -1.53 -12.19 1.27
N THR A 36 -1.08 -13.43 1.40
CA THR A 36 0.32 -13.76 1.70
C THR A 36 1.11 -13.86 0.40
N ILE A 37 2.31 -13.30 0.39
CA ILE A 37 3.26 -13.43 -0.73
C ILE A 37 4.40 -14.32 -0.27
N LYS A 38 4.68 -15.34 -1.08
CA LYS A 38 5.86 -16.20 -0.91
C LYS A 38 6.85 -15.93 -2.02
N SER A 39 8.05 -15.56 -1.62
CA SER A 39 9.15 -15.23 -2.51
C SER A 39 10.38 -16.07 -2.12
N GLY A 40 10.43 -17.30 -2.57
CA GLY A 40 11.48 -18.25 -2.19
C GLY A 40 11.42 -18.58 -0.69
N PHE A 41 12.37 -18.07 0.10
CA PHE A 41 12.44 -18.30 1.54
C PHE A 41 11.79 -17.19 2.37
N SER A 42 11.39 -16.08 1.76
CA SER A 42 10.76 -14.96 2.43
C SER A 42 9.25 -15.01 2.25
N GLU A 43 8.54 -14.56 3.28
CA GLU A 43 7.10 -14.39 3.26
C GLU A 43 6.75 -12.97 3.67
N GLY A 44 5.74 -12.41 3.03
CA GLY A 44 5.22 -11.08 3.31
C GLY A 44 3.74 -10.99 3.00
N SER A 45 3.23 -9.78 3.00
CA SER A 45 1.83 -9.47 2.76
C SER A 45 1.66 -8.69 1.47
N GLY A 46 0.43 -8.68 0.94
CA GLY A 46 0.05 -7.85 -0.18
C GLY A 46 -1.43 -7.57 -0.20
N VAL A 47 -1.84 -6.64 -1.05
CA VAL A 47 -3.24 -6.26 -1.20
C VAL A 47 -3.68 -6.38 -2.65
N LEU A 48 -4.82 -7.04 -2.86
CA LEU A 48 -5.39 -7.31 -4.18
C LEU A 48 -6.05 -6.07 -4.78
N ILE A 49 -5.78 -5.87 -6.06
CA ILE A 49 -6.37 -4.83 -6.90
C ILE A 49 -6.95 -5.52 -8.13
N THR A 50 -8.20 -5.26 -8.44
CA THR A 50 -8.84 -5.80 -9.64
C THR A 50 -9.08 -4.69 -10.65
N ARG A 51 -8.69 -4.93 -11.91
CA ARG A 51 -8.92 -4.01 -13.02
C ARG A 51 -9.54 -4.74 -14.21
N GLU A 52 -10.43 -4.06 -14.91
CA GLU A 52 -10.97 -4.52 -16.17
C GLU A 52 -10.14 -3.94 -17.31
N LEU A 53 -9.48 -4.80 -18.07
CA LEU A 53 -8.55 -4.44 -19.13
C LEU A 53 -9.02 -4.99 -20.47
N GLN A 54 -8.70 -4.28 -21.55
CA GLN A 54 -8.74 -4.89 -22.89
C GLN A 54 -7.59 -5.88 -23.02
N GLN A 55 -7.82 -7.00 -23.73
CA GLN A 55 -6.75 -7.96 -23.97
C GLN A 55 -5.65 -7.38 -24.87
N SER A 56 -6.05 -6.70 -25.93
CA SER A 56 -5.18 -5.91 -26.80
C SER A 56 -5.85 -4.58 -27.13
N SER A 57 -5.11 -3.61 -27.66
CA SER A 57 -5.64 -2.29 -28.07
C SER A 57 -6.67 -2.37 -29.20
N LYS A 58 -6.82 -3.54 -29.84
CA LYS A 58 -7.77 -3.81 -30.93
C LYS A 58 -9.02 -4.57 -30.47
N ASP A 59 -9.04 -5.01 -29.23
CA ASP A 59 -10.09 -5.86 -28.67
C ASP A 59 -11.03 -5.00 -27.81
N ASN A 60 -12.34 -5.14 -28.01
CA ASN A 60 -13.33 -4.44 -27.21
C ASN A 60 -13.80 -5.25 -25.98
N GLU A 61 -13.42 -6.53 -25.91
CA GLU A 61 -13.77 -7.35 -24.76
C GLU A 61 -12.88 -7.01 -23.57
N LYS A 62 -13.52 -6.74 -22.43
CA LYS A 62 -12.83 -6.50 -21.16
C LYS A 62 -12.68 -7.80 -20.40
N ILE A 63 -11.50 -7.98 -19.83
CA ILE A 63 -11.15 -9.10 -18.97
C ILE A 63 -10.76 -8.61 -17.59
N LYS A 64 -11.15 -9.32 -16.55
CA LYS A 64 -10.71 -9.05 -15.18
C LYS A 64 -9.29 -9.57 -14.98
N VAL A 65 -8.41 -8.68 -14.52
CA VAL A 65 -7.04 -8.99 -14.15
C VAL A 65 -6.79 -8.54 -12.72
N ASN A 66 -6.19 -9.41 -11.93
CA ASN A 66 -5.83 -9.12 -10.56
C ASN A 66 -4.35 -8.73 -10.46
N PHE A 67 -4.10 -7.69 -9.70
CA PHE A 67 -2.79 -7.24 -9.31
C PHE A 67 -2.64 -7.33 -7.80
N VAL A 68 -1.41 -7.34 -7.33
CA VAL A 68 -1.09 -7.25 -5.90
C VAL A 68 -0.09 -6.14 -5.71
N ILE A 69 -0.40 -5.18 -4.82
CA ILE A 69 0.56 -4.21 -4.32
C ILE A 69 1.24 -4.78 -3.07
N THR A 70 2.56 -4.63 -3.00
CA THR A 70 3.37 -5.10 -1.88
C THR A 70 4.62 -4.24 -1.73
N ALA A 71 5.35 -4.41 -0.62
CA ALA A 71 6.67 -3.81 -0.45
C ALA A 71 7.70 -4.51 -1.34
N ALA A 72 8.60 -3.73 -1.94
CA ALA A 72 9.61 -4.26 -2.85
C ALA A 72 10.55 -5.25 -2.13
N HIS A 73 10.96 -4.95 -0.89
CA HIS A 73 11.84 -5.83 -0.11
C HIS A 73 11.24 -7.22 0.17
N VAL A 74 9.91 -7.40 0.06
CA VAL A 74 9.27 -8.72 0.18
C VAL A 74 9.65 -9.63 -0.97
N ILE A 75 9.97 -9.08 -2.14
CA ILE A 75 10.24 -9.83 -3.36
C ILE A 75 11.67 -9.65 -3.91
N ASP A 76 12.56 -8.97 -3.19
CA ASP A 76 13.94 -8.72 -3.62
C ASP A 76 14.69 -9.99 -3.99
N ASN A 77 14.47 -11.07 -3.26
CA ASN A 77 15.10 -12.37 -3.53
C ASN A 77 14.63 -13.07 -4.81
N LEU A 78 13.61 -12.53 -5.48
CA LEU A 78 13.18 -12.99 -6.82
C LEU A 78 13.95 -12.29 -7.93
N ARG A 79 14.60 -11.16 -7.62
CA ARG A 79 15.39 -10.37 -8.55
C ARG A 79 16.73 -11.05 -8.83
N SER A 80 17.10 -11.09 -10.08
CA SER A 80 18.42 -11.55 -10.52
C SER A 80 18.94 -10.66 -11.63
N THR A 81 20.26 -10.48 -11.66
CA THR A 81 20.94 -9.70 -12.68
C THR A 81 21.92 -10.59 -13.42
N ARG A 82 22.00 -10.45 -14.74
CA ARG A 82 23.02 -11.09 -15.56
C ARG A 82 23.53 -10.14 -16.63
N ASP A 83 24.82 -10.21 -16.89
CA ASP A 83 25.45 -9.44 -17.95
C ASP A 83 25.46 -10.25 -19.24
N ILE A 84 25.03 -9.64 -20.32
CA ILE A 84 25.10 -10.19 -21.68
C ILE A 84 25.86 -9.22 -22.58
N LEU A 85 26.35 -9.73 -23.69
CA LEU A 85 26.85 -8.89 -24.78
C LEU A 85 25.71 -8.66 -25.78
N ASN A 86 25.44 -7.40 -26.10
CA ASN A 86 24.49 -7.06 -27.16
C ASN A 86 25.10 -7.34 -28.55
N ASN A 87 24.31 -7.21 -29.60
CA ASN A 87 24.74 -7.46 -30.98
C ASN A 87 25.89 -6.57 -31.46
N LYS A 88 26.26 -5.54 -30.68
CA LYS A 88 27.38 -4.64 -30.92
C LYS A 88 28.62 -4.97 -30.05
N GLY A 89 28.59 -6.08 -29.32
CA GLY A 89 29.64 -6.48 -28.41
C GLY A 89 29.73 -5.65 -27.11
N GLN A 90 28.75 -4.81 -26.82
CA GLN A 90 28.70 -4.00 -25.61
C GLN A 90 28.05 -4.81 -24.48
N LYS A 91 28.60 -4.66 -23.27
CA LYS A 91 28.04 -5.26 -22.06
C LYS A 91 26.69 -4.60 -21.74
N GLN A 92 25.65 -5.40 -21.55
CA GLN A 92 24.32 -4.99 -21.12
C GLN A 92 23.90 -5.83 -19.92
N THR A 93 23.53 -5.20 -18.84
CA THR A 93 22.93 -5.89 -17.66
C THR A 93 21.45 -6.11 -17.90
N ILE A 94 21.02 -7.35 -17.81
CA ILE A 94 19.60 -7.73 -17.82
C ILE A 94 19.17 -8.00 -16.39
N ILE A 95 18.02 -7.44 -16.05
CA ILE A 95 17.35 -7.65 -14.76
C ILE A 95 16.13 -8.51 -15.02
N GLU A 96 16.02 -9.60 -14.28
CA GLU A 96 14.94 -10.57 -14.41
C GLU A 96 14.35 -10.88 -13.02
N PHE A 97 13.05 -11.07 -12.95
CA PHE A 97 12.34 -11.49 -11.76
C PHE A 97 11.72 -12.88 -11.99
N ARG A 98 11.92 -13.75 -11.00
CA ARG A 98 11.10 -14.98 -10.93
C ARG A 98 9.70 -14.61 -10.44
N ASP A 99 8.72 -15.48 -10.70
CA ASP A 99 7.37 -15.30 -10.19
C ASP A 99 7.34 -15.45 -8.65
N ALA A 100 6.53 -14.63 -8.01
CA ALA A 100 6.11 -14.83 -6.63
C ALA A 100 4.90 -15.77 -6.58
N GLN A 101 4.69 -16.45 -5.47
CA GLN A 101 3.45 -17.18 -5.22
C GLN A 101 2.54 -16.34 -4.31
N ILE A 102 1.33 -16.09 -4.77
CA ILE A 102 0.26 -15.44 -4.00
C ILE A 102 -0.59 -16.53 -3.35
N VAL A 103 -0.81 -16.41 -2.04
CA VAL A 103 -1.68 -17.29 -1.26
C VAL A 103 -2.82 -16.45 -0.68
N LYS A 104 -4.04 -16.73 -1.13
CA LYS A 104 -5.25 -16.12 -0.57
C LYS A 104 -5.98 -17.15 0.30
N GLU A 105 -6.25 -16.78 1.54
CA GLU A 105 -7.11 -17.59 2.39
C GLU A 105 -8.58 -17.44 1.99
N LEU A 106 -9.29 -18.54 2.01
CA LEU A 106 -10.75 -18.59 1.91
C LEU A 106 -11.33 -18.67 3.31
N VAL A 107 -12.16 -17.70 3.66
CA VAL A 107 -12.74 -17.57 4.99
C VAL A 107 -14.27 -17.67 4.89
N GLU A 108 -14.88 -18.54 5.67
CA GLU A 108 -16.33 -18.62 5.84
C GLU A 108 -16.67 -18.55 7.32
N ASN A 109 -17.57 -17.62 7.68
CA ASN A 109 -17.99 -17.39 9.08
C ASN A 109 -16.80 -17.20 10.04
N GLY A 110 -15.79 -16.43 9.62
CA GLY A 110 -14.58 -16.14 10.39
C GLY A 110 -13.58 -17.30 10.51
N ARG A 111 -13.79 -18.40 9.78
CA ARG A 111 -12.91 -19.57 9.80
C ARG A 111 -12.26 -19.79 8.44
N LYS A 112 -10.97 -20.10 8.44
CA LYS A 112 -10.27 -20.57 7.24
C LYS A 112 -10.85 -21.91 6.81
N VAL A 113 -11.38 -21.97 5.58
CA VAL A 113 -11.92 -23.17 4.96
C VAL A 113 -11.03 -23.72 3.83
N GLY A 114 -10.07 -22.91 3.37
CA GLY A 114 -9.15 -23.30 2.31
C GLY A 114 -8.19 -22.18 1.95
N GLU A 115 -7.43 -22.40 0.90
CA GLU A 115 -6.56 -21.38 0.30
C GLU A 115 -6.46 -21.53 -1.20
N LEU A 116 -6.33 -20.42 -1.92
CA LEU A 116 -6.01 -20.36 -3.33
C LEU A 116 -4.55 -19.96 -3.47
N LYS A 117 -3.79 -20.72 -4.29
CA LYS A 117 -2.40 -20.43 -4.63
C LYS A 117 -2.27 -20.10 -6.11
N MET A 118 -1.55 -19.04 -6.42
CA MET A 118 -1.34 -18.62 -7.80
C MET A 118 -0.01 -17.91 -7.96
N ASP A 119 0.66 -18.17 -9.08
CA ASP A 119 1.86 -17.44 -9.43
C ASP A 119 1.53 -16.03 -9.92
N ALA A 120 2.40 -15.08 -9.62
CA ALA A 120 2.27 -13.70 -10.03
C ALA A 120 3.61 -13.14 -10.55
N LYS A 121 3.53 -12.50 -11.72
CA LYS A 121 4.67 -11.85 -12.38
C LYS A 121 4.90 -10.48 -11.78
N VAL A 122 6.15 -10.14 -11.46
CA VAL A 122 6.54 -8.77 -11.13
C VAL A 122 6.43 -7.91 -12.39
N ILE A 123 5.63 -6.84 -12.34
CA ILE A 123 5.44 -5.90 -13.47
C ILE A 123 5.99 -4.52 -13.18
N LEU A 124 6.09 -4.11 -11.89
CA LEU A 124 6.72 -2.88 -11.45
C LEU A 124 7.46 -3.13 -10.15
N TYR A 125 8.61 -2.49 -10.01
CA TYR A 125 9.50 -2.62 -8.86
C TYR A 125 10.22 -1.31 -8.60
N SER A 126 10.29 -0.89 -7.35
CA SER A 126 11.04 0.26 -6.89
C SER A 126 11.75 -0.11 -5.60
N ASP A 127 13.05 -0.18 -5.65
CA ASP A 127 13.94 -0.66 -4.58
C ASP A 127 13.63 -0.04 -3.21
N ALA A 128 13.94 -0.79 -2.15
CA ALA A 128 13.65 -0.38 -0.78
C ALA A 128 14.70 0.59 -0.19
N GLU A 129 15.92 0.61 -0.71
CA GLU A 129 17.01 1.44 -0.21
C GLU A 129 17.11 2.76 -0.98
N ASP A 130 17.06 2.68 -2.32
CA ASP A 130 17.25 3.82 -3.22
C ASP A 130 15.94 4.25 -3.92
N GLY A 131 14.80 3.62 -3.61
CA GLY A 131 13.52 3.84 -4.26
C GLY A 131 12.36 4.05 -3.29
N GLU A 132 11.18 3.61 -3.72
CA GLU A 132 9.93 3.86 -3.00
C GLU A 132 9.48 2.67 -2.13
N ASP A 133 10.19 1.56 -2.18
CA ASP A 133 9.82 0.28 -1.54
C ASP A 133 8.43 -0.21 -1.97
N ILE A 134 8.13 -0.13 -3.27
CA ILE A 134 6.85 -0.52 -3.85
C ILE A 134 7.07 -1.53 -4.96
N ALA A 135 6.28 -2.59 -4.97
CA ALA A 135 6.20 -3.52 -6.08
C ALA A 135 4.75 -3.83 -6.46
N ILE A 136 4.51 -4.03 -7.76
CA ILE A 136 3.24 -4.48 -8.31
C ILE A 136 3.44 -5.82 -8.99
N LEU A 137 2.64 -6.79 -8.59
CA LEU A 137 2.60 -8.12 -9.16
C LEU A 137 1.32 -8.29 -9.97
N MET A 138 1.39 -8.95 -11.12
CA MET A 138 0.22 -9.34 -11.91
C MET A 138 -0.02 -10.84 -11.73
N VAL A 139 -1.19 -11.20 -11.21
CA VAL A 139 -1.59 -12.60 -11.02
C VAL A 139 -1.71 -13.29 -12.37
N ARG A 140 -1.11 -14.47 -12.51
CA ARG A 140 -1.07 -15.21 -13.80
C ARG A 140 -2.46 -15.65 -14.27
N LYS A 141 -3.35 -16.02 -13.34
CA LYS A 141 -4.72 -16.43 -13.64
C LYS A 141 -5.62 -15.21 -13.76
N ARG A 142 -6.32 -15.08 -14.88
CA ARG A 142 -7.37 -14.07 -15.08
C ARG A 142 -8.57 -14.37 -14.21
N GLY A 143 -9.23 -13.33 -13.69
CA GLY A 143 -10.38 -13.49 -12.81
C GLY A 143 -10.09 -14.40 -11.62
N PHE A 144 -8.92 -14.20 -10.99
CA PHE A 144 -8.52 -14.97 -9.81
C PHE A 144 -9.50 -14.77 -8.65
N VAL A 145 -9.87 -13.53 -8.41
CA VAL A 145 -10.89 -13.12 -7.43
C VAL A 145 -11.68 -11.91 -7.95
N ASP A 146 -12.88 -11.68 -7.40
CA ASP A 146 -13.71 -10.52 -7.72
C ASP A 146 -13.52 -9.34 -6.75
N THR A 147 -12.79 -9.53 -5.65
CA THR A 147 -12.53 -8.48 -4.66
C THR A 147 -11.58 -7.41 -5.18
N ASN A 148 -11.73 -6.18 -4.71
CA ASN A 148 -10.90 -5.04 -5.10
C ASN A 148 -10.69 -4.08 -3.93
N THR A 149 -9.52 -3.49 -3.85
CA THR A 149 -9.17 -2.46 -2.88
C THR A 149 -9.52 -1.08 -3.41
N GLU A 150 -10.16 -0.26 -2.57
CA GLU A 150 -10.35 1.17 -2.79
C GLU A 150 -9.28 1.96 -2.08
N PHE A 151 -8.63 2.88 -2.79
CA PHE A 151 -7.59 3.76 -2.24
C PHE A 151 -8.19 5.09 -1.78
N GLU A 152 -7.69 5.61 -0.66
CA GLU A 152 -7.95 6.99 -0.26
C GLU A 152 -7.02 7.91 -1.06
N LEU A 153 -7.53 8.42 -2.17
CA LEU A 153 -6.74 9.19 -3.16
C LEU A 153 -6.63 10.68 -2.83
N SER A 154 -7.12 11.13 -1.67
CA SER A 154 -6.93 12.49 -1.20
C SER A 154 -5.44 12.83 -1.07
N ASP A 155 -5.07 14.06 -1.42
CA ASP A 155 -3.71 14.57 -1.18
C ASP A 155 -3.50 15.02 0.27
N GLU A 156 -4.60 15.20 1.03
CA GLU A 156 -4.53 15.53 2.44
C GLU A 156 -4.12 14.29 3.25
N PRO A 157 -3.15 14.45 4.17
CA PRO A 157 -2.75 13.35 5.05
C PRO A 157 -3.90 12.95 5.98
N VAL A 158 -3.98 11.67 6.30
CA VAL A 158 -4.90 11.14 7.31
C VAL A 158 -4.57 11.80 8.66
N ALA A 159 -5.59 12.33 9.35
CA ALA A 159 -5.40 13.04 10.60
C ALA A 159 -4.81 12.13 11.69
N ILE A 160 -3.92 12.70 12.53
CA ILE A 160 -3.38 12.02 13.72
C ILE A 160 -4.55 11.67 14.66
N GLY A 161 -4.53 10.46 15.22
CA GLY A 161 -5.59 9.92 16.07
C GLY A 161 -6.69 9.17 15.30
N THR A 162 -6.70 9.20 13.95
CA THR A 162 -7.64 8.42 13.16
C THR A 162 -7.44 6.92 13.39
N ASN A 163 -8.53 6.20 13.67
CA ASN A 163 -8.50 4.75 13.83
C ASN A 163 -8.17 4.06 12.51
N LEU A 164 -7.30 3.07 12.58
CA LEU A 164 -6.79 2.31 11.46
C LEU A 164 -6.87 0.81 11.71
N PHE A 165 -7.05 0.05 10.66
CA PHE A 165 -6.88 -1.40 10.62
C PHE A 165 -5.68 -1.76 9.76
N HIS A 166 -5.00 -2.84 10.13
CA HIS A 166 -4.01 -3.49 9.30
C HIS A 166 -4.39 -4.95 9.13
N VAL A 167 -4.27 -5.47 7.91
CA VAL A 167 -4.42 -6.90 7.63
C VAL A 167 -3.19 -7.38 6.88
N GLY A 168 -2.63 -8.48 7.38
CA GLY A 168 -1.41 -9.05 6.81
C GLY A 168 -1.12 -10.45 7.31
N SER A 169 0.03 -10.97 6.89
CA SER A 169 0.52 -12.31 7.21
C SER A 169 1.52 -12.20 8.36
N LEU A 170 0.99 -11.91 9.56
CA LEU A 170 1.80 -11.79 10.76
C LEU A 170 2.48 -13.12 11.06
N LEU A 171 3.81 -13.14 11.12
CA LEU A 171 4.63 -14.36 11.19
C LEU A 171 4.49 -15.27 9.96
N GLY A 172 4.27 -14.67 8.78
CA GLY A 172 4.13 -15.37 7.51
C GLY A 172 2.81 -16.11 7.38
N GLN A 173 2.82 -17.24 6.67
CA GLN A 173 1.63 -18.04 6.40
C GLN A 173 0.92 -18.52 7.70
N SER A 174 1.64 -18.69 8.80
CA SER A 174 1.05 -19.15 10.07
C SER A 174 0.09 -18.14 10.68
N GLY A 175 0.33 -16.86 10.49
CA GLY A 175 -0.54 -15.77 10.91
C GLY A 175 -1.17 -15.03 9.73
N ALA A 176 -1.34 -15.72 8.60
CA ALA A 176 -1.96 -15.13 7.42
C ALA A 176 -3.35 -14.56 7.75
N ASN A 177 -3.67 -13.47 7.04
CA ASN A 177 -4.98 -12.83 7.14
C ASN A 177 -5.34 -12.30 8.55
N SER A 178 -4.33 -12.08 9.40
CA SER A 178 -4.52 -11.49 10.73
C SER A 178 -4.84 -10.01 10.64
N MET A 179 -5.84 -9.57 11.38
CA MET A 179 -6.25 -8.17 11.48
C MET A 179 -5.81 -7.58 12.81
N THR A 180 -5.22 -6.39 12.77
CA THR A 180 -4.84 -5.60 13.95
C THR A 180 -5.40 -4.19 13.84
N ALA A 181 -5.53 -3.49 14.97
CA ALA A 181 -6.03 -2.13 15.04
C ALA A 181 -5.00 -1.19 15.67
N GLY A 182 -5.11 0.09 15.35
CA GLY A 182 -4.28 1.15 15.89
C GLY A 182 -4.76 2.51 15.43
N ILE A 183 -3.89 3.51 15.52
CA ILE A 183 -4.20 4.87 15.07
C ILE A 183 -3.09 5.41 14.17
N MET A 184 -3.40 6.44 13.38
CA MET A 184 -2.37 7.29 12.78
C MET A 184 -1.69 8.10 13.90
N SER A 185 -0.42 7.82 14.17
CA SER A 185 0.29 8.47 15.29
C SER A 185 1.17 9.64 14.87
N GLN A 186 1.62 9.67 13.61
CA GLN A 186 2.36 10.80 13.02
C GLN A 186 2.26 10.75 11.50
N VAL A 187 2.33 11.90 10.86
CA VAL A 187 2.36 12.03 9.39
C VAL A 187 3.60 12.78 8.93
N GLY A 188 4.11 12.44 7.76
CA GLY A 188 5.21 13.15 7.13
C GLY A 188 6.57 12.98 7.85
N ARG A 189 6.86 11.81 8.44
CA ARG A 189 8.22 11.53 8.95
C ARG A 189 9.18 11.37 7.80
N VAL A 190 10.24 12.15 7.81
CA VAL A 190 11.35 12.05 6.85
C VAL A 190 12.44 11.19 7.47
N LEU A 191 12.73 10.06 6.86
CA LEU A 191 13.79 9.15 7.31
C LEU A 191 14.78 8.93 6.17
N SER A 192 16.07 9.05 6.47
CA SER A 192 17.13 8.66 5.54
C SER A 192 17.37 7.16 5.69
N LEU A 193 17.18 6.41 4.61
CA LEU A 193 17.32 4.95 4.57
C LEU A 193 18.60 4.48 3.87
N GLY A 194 19.55 5.35 3.68
CA GLY A 194 20.79 5.06 2.96
C GLY A 194 21.59 6.31 2.71
N THR A 195 22.17 6.43 1.52
CA THR A 195 22.99 7.58 1.08
C THR A 195 22.17 8.68 0.42
N GLY A 196 20.84 8.51 0.27
CA GLY A 196 19.97 9.42 -0.45
C GLY A 196 19.28 10.45 0.44
N ASP A 197 18.48 11.29 -0.22
CA ASP A 197 17.55 12.23 0.45
C ASP A 197 16.54 11.47 1.29
N GLY A 198 16.06 12.12 2.37
CA GLY A 198 15.10 11.49 3.27
C GLY A 198 13.77 11.17 2.59
N VAL A 199 13.23 10.01 2.88
CA VAL A 199 11.97 9.50 2.35
C VAL A 199 10.83 9.70 3.35
N VAL A 200 9.65 10.08 2.85
CA VAL A 200 8.48 10.40 3.69
C VAL A 200 7.69 9.14 4.02
N PHE A 201 7.46 8.92 5.31
CA PHE A 201 6.58 7.89 5.85
C PHE A 201 5.53 8.49 6.76
N ASP A 202 4.41 7.80 6.90
CA ASP A 202 3.50 8.03 8.01
C ASP A 202 3.72 6.96 9.07
N GLN A 203 3.45 7.29 10.32
CA GLN A 203 3.61 6.40 11.46
C GLN A 203 2.26 5.97 12.01
N THR A 204 2.13 4.70 12.31
CA THR A 204 0.93 4.11 12.91
C THR A 204 1.29 3.24 14.11
N THR A 205 0.28 3.00 14.96
CA THR A 205 0.37 2.08 16.10
C THR A 205 -0.30 0.72 15.82
N VAL A 206 -0.70 0.43 14.57
CA VAL A 206 -1.18 -0.92 14.24
C VAL A 206 -0.08 -1.93 14.56
N THR A 207 -0.44 -3.05 15.16
CA THR A 207 0.55 -4.08 15.50
C THR A 207 1.06 -4.77 14.25
N ALA A 208 2.38 -4.91 14.16
CA ALA A 208 3.08 -5.53 13.05
C ALA A 208 4.14 -6.51 13.54
N PHE A 209 4.32 -7.58 12.78
CA PHE A 209 5.34 -8.61 12.99
C PHE A 209 6.07 -8.91 11.68
N PRO A 210 7.19 -9.65 11.69
CA PRO A 210 7.79 -10.18 10.46
C PRO A 210 6.72 -10.86 9.61
N GLY A 211 6.69 -10.55 8.30
CA GLY A 211 5.62 -10.98 7.39
C GLY A 211 4.49 -9.98 7.19
N SER A 212 4.32 -8.97 8.06
CA SER A 212 3.34 -7.87 7.86
C SER A 212 3.73 -6.92 6.72
N SER A 213 5.01 -6.88 6.33
CA SER A 213 5.51 -6.02 5.23
C SER A 213 4.70 -6.22 3.95
N GLY A 214 4.32 -5.15 3.31
CA GLY A 214 3.47 -5.14 2.10
C GLY A 214 1.97 -5.19 2.39
N GLY A 215 1.55 -5.45 3.64
CA GLY A 215 0.15 -5.49 4.05
C GLY A 215 -0.48 -4.10 4.10
N GLY A 216 -1.78 -4.07 3.85
CA GLY A 216 -2.56 -2.84 3.80
C GLY A 216 -2.84 -2.25 5.18
N VAL A 217 -2.83 -0.92 5.24
CA VAL A 217 -3.37 -0.15 6.34
C VAL A 217 -4.58 0.62 5.83
N PHE A 218 -5.70 0.54 6.55
CA PHE A 218 -7.01 0.97 6.08
C PHE A 218 -7.71 1.86 7.10
N LEU A 219 -8.56 2.75 6.62
CA LEU A 219 -9.55 3.45 7.43
C LEU A 219 -10.66 2.49 7.88
N THR A 220 -11.46 2.90 8.87
CA THR A 220 -12.61 2.14 9.36
C THR A 220 -13.72 1.98 8.33
N ASN A 221 -13.72 2.76 7.24
CA ASN A 221 -14.63 2.61 6.10
C ASN A 221 -14.11 1.66 5.02
N GLY A 222 -12.94 1.02 5.22
CA GLY A 222 -12.33 0.06 4.30
C GLY A 222 -11.38 0.65 3.26
N LYS A 223 -11.23 1.97 3.18
CA LYS A 223 -10.30 2.59 2.22
C LYS A 223 -8.85 2.43 2.64
N TYR A 224 -8.02 2.05 1.69
CA TYR A 224 -6.57 1.86 1.84
C TYR A 224 -5.85 3.21 1.92
N VAL A 225 -5.06 3.41 2.98
CA VAL A 225 -4.32 4.67 3.22
C VAL A 225 -2.80 4.51 3.15
N GLY A 226 -2.30 3.29 3.16
CA GLY A 226 -0.86 3.06 3.05
C GLY A 226 -0.47 1.60 3.20
N MET A 227 0.78 1.32 2.92
CA MET A 227 1.40 0.00 2.98
C MET A 227 2.38 -0.07 4.15
N LEU A 228 2.23 -1.06 5.00
CA LEU A 228 3.16 -1.30 6.08
C LEU A 228 4.49 -1.82 5.53
N VAL A 229 5.59 -1.18 5.89
CA VAL A 229 6.91 -1.52 5.36
C VAL A 229 7.97 -1.73 6.43
N ARG A 230 7.90 -1.03 7.56
CA ARG A 230 8.94 -1.08 8.61
C ARG A 230 8.30 -0.97 9.98
N GLY A 231 8.97 -1.52 10.99
CA GLY A 231 8.55 -1.43 12.38
C GLY A 231 9.73 -1.46 13.32
N ALA A 232 9.59 -0.76 14.46
CA ALA A 232 10.53 -0.77 15.56
C ALA A 232 9.77 -1.01 16.88
N GLY A 233 9.17 -2.20 16.99
CA GLY A 233 8.34 -2.59 18.13
C GLY A 233 6.84 -2.48 17.88
N GLU A 234 6.03 -2.64 18.92
CA GLU A 234 4.59 -2.82 18.80
C GLU A 234 3.83 -1.56 18.37
N THR A 235 4.35 -0.37 18.64
CA THR A 235 3.63 0.90 18.45
C THR A 235 4.33 1.89 17.54
N PHE A 236 5.48 1.54 16.99
CA PHE A 236 6.22 2.37 16.04
C PHE A 236 6.36 1.65 14.71
N ASN A 237 5.34 1.78 13.88
CA ASN A 237 5.31 1.16 12.56
C ASN A 237 5.15 2.23 11.48
N LEU A 238 5.86 2.06 10.37
CA LEU A 238 5.92 3.01 9.26
C LEU A 238 5.18 2.44 8.05
N ILE A 239 4.44 3.32 7.42
CA ILE A 239 3.74 3.02 6.17
C ILE A 239 4.23 3.93 5.03
N VAL A 240 4.28 3.37 3.83
CA VAL A 240 4.30 4.16 2.60
C VAL A 240 2.90 4.69 2.38
N PRO A 241 2.63 6.00 2.53
CA PRO A 241 1.27 6.54 2.40
C PRO A 241 0.81 6.56 0.94
N VAL A 242 -0.51 6.47 0.71
CA VAL A 242 -1.11 6.47 -0.64
C VAL A 242 -0.69 7.69 -1.44
N ARG A 243 -0.56 8.89 -0.84
CA ARG A 243 -0.12 10.09 -1.56
C ARG A 243 1.28 9.95 -2.17
N ARG A 244 2.19 9.21 -1.50
CA ARG A 244 3.52 8.89 -2.04
C ARG A 244 3.40 7.84 -3.16
N MET A 245 2.51 6.85 -3.00
CA MET A 245 2.22 5.88 -4.07
C MET A 245 1.65 6.54 -5.32
N LYS A 246 0.77 7.55 -5.16
CA LYS A 246 0.23 8.36 -6.26
C LYS A 246 1.35 9.04 -7.02
N GLN A 247 2.26 9.73 -6.32
CA GLN A 247 3.38 10.40 -6.97
C GLN A 247 4.24 9.40 -7.75
N TRP A 248 4.60 8.28 -7.12
CA TRP A 248 5.33 7.20 -7.77
C TRP A 248 4.60 6.64 -9.01
N ALA A 249 3.29 6.47 -8.93
CA ALA A 249 2.47 5.98 -10.03
C ALA A 249 2.42 7.00 -11.19
N THR A 250 2.31 8.31 -10.88
CA THR A 250 2.31 9.38 -11.86
C THR A 250 3.65 9.49 -12.59
N ASP A 251 4.76 9.41 -11.86
CA ASP A 251 6.10 9.46 -12.45
C ASP A 251 6.38 8.29 -13.42
N ARG A 252 5.60 7.21 -13.32
CA ARG A 252 5.70 6.00 -14.15
C ARG A 252 4.54 5.81 -15.13
N ASN A 253 3.57 6.72 -15.15
CA ASN A 253 2.34 6.62 -15.96
C ASN A 253 1.56 5.32 -15.69
N VAL A 254 1.40 4.98 -14.40
CA VAL A 254 0.71 3.77 -13.94
C VAL A 254 -0.39 4.07 -12.90
N GLU A 255 -0.93 5.27 -12.88
CA GLU A 255 -1.99 5.73 -11.95
C GLU A 255 -3.22 4.83 -12.02
N TRP A 256 -3.47 4.21 -13.16
CA TRP A 256 -4.57 3.27 -13.37
C TRP A 256 -4.56 2.07 -12.39
N ILE A 257 -3.41 1.78 -11.76
CA ILE A 257 -3.33 0.75 -10.72
C ILE A 257 -4.05 1.19 -9.45
N LEU A 258 -3.91 2.47 -9.07
CA LEU A 258 -4.50 3.01 -7.86
C LEU A 258 -5.89 3.59 -8.10
N ASP A 259 -6.09 4.27 -9.23
CA ASP A 259 -7.33 4.97 -9.57
C ASP A 259 -8.06 4.26 -10.73
N PRO A 260 -9.24 3.65 -10.48
CA PRO A 260 -10.02 3.01 -11.52
C PRO A 260 -10.63 4.00 -12.55
N ALA A 261 -10.62 5.31 -12.27
CA ALA A 261 -11.07 6.33 -13.22
C ALA A 261 -10.03 6.60 -14.32
N VAL A 262 -8.78 6.25 -14.08
CA VAL A 262 -7.70 6.37 -15.08
C VAL A 262 -7.74 5.16 -16.01
N ALA A 263 -7.73 5.44 -17.32
CA ALA A 263 -7.75 4.38 -18.34
C ALA A 263 -6.49 3.50 -18.25
N ALA A 264 -6.68 2.22 -18.08
CA ALA A 264 -5.59 1.25 -18.04
C ALA A 264 -5.13 0.88 -19.47
N PRO A 265 -3.84 0.61 -19.69
CA PRO A 265 -3.33 0.06 -20.96
C PRO A 265 -3.85 -1.36 -21.18
N SER A 266 -3.65 -1.89 -22.40
CA SER A 266 -4.03 -3.28 -22.69
C SER A 266 -3.19 -4.27 -21.88
N LEU A 267 -3.73 -5.47 -21.65
CA LEU A 267 -2.98 -6.55 -20.99
C LEU A 267 -1.68 -6.89 -21.74
N GLU A 268 -1.68 -6.81 -23.08
CA GLU A 268 -0.47 -7.03 -23.88
C GLU A 268 0.60 -5.99 -23.61
N ASP A 269 0.21 -4.72 -23.42
CA ASP A 269 1.16 -3.64 -23.13
C ASP A 269 1.68 -3.73 -21.69
N ILE A 270 0.81 -4.06 -20.73
CA ILE A 270 1.24 -4.31 -19.34
C ILE A 270 2.27 -5.45 -19.26
N LYS A 271 2.10 -6.52 -20.04
CA LYS A 271 3.07 -7.63 -20.08
C LYS A 271 4.46 -7.25 -20.59
N LYS A 272 4.55 -6.15 -21.35
CA LYS A 272 5.80 -5.60 -21.92
C LYS A 272 6.49 -4.61 -20.99
N LEU A 273 5.84 -4.20 -19.88
CA LEU A 273 6.45 -3.30 -18.92
C LEU A 273 7.78 -3.88 -18.42
N ASN A 274 8.80 -3.00 -18.39
CA ASN A 274 10.05 -3.30 -17.70
C ASN A 274 9.83 -3.00 -16.21
N PRO A 275 9.98 -3.97 -15.30
CA PRO A 275 9.71 -3.76 -13.87
C PRO A 275 10.49 -2.60 -13.25
N GLU A 276 11.71 -2.34 -13.71
CA GLU A 276 12.58 -1.27 -13.19
C GLU A 276 12.60 -0.01 -14.08
N ALA A 277 11.77 0.08 -15.13
CA ALA A 277 11.71 1.29 -15.93
C ALA A 277 11.33 2.50 -15.06
N GLY A 278 12.19 3.53 -15.09
CA GLY A 278 12.04 4.74 -14.27
C GLY A 278 12.76 4.70 -12.92
N SER A 279 13.46 3.61 -12.57
CA SER A 279 14.38 3.57 -11.41
C SER A 279 15.75 4.20 -11.71
N ASP A 280 16.04 4.53 -12.96
CA ASP A 280 17.31 5.12 -13.39
C ASP A 280 17.40 6.61 -13.01
N GLY A 281 17.30 6.89 -11.71
CA GLY A 281 17.54 8.23 -11.14
C GLY A 281 19.00 8.67 -11.18
N LYS A 282 19.88 8.01 -11.95
CA LYS A 282 21.31 8.35 -11.98
C LYS A 282 21.76 9.30 -13.09
N ASP A 283 20.88 9.70 -14.03
CA ASP A 283 21.27 10.60 -15.13
C ASP A 283 20.44 11.90 -15.24
N LYS A 284 19.75 12.32 -14.18
CA LYS A 284 19.30 13.70 -14.09
C LYS A 284 20.30 14.47 -13.22
N GLU A 285 21.20 15.20 -13.89
CA GLU A 285 21.90 16.34 -13.31
C GLU A 285 20.91 17.09 -12.41
N SER A 286 21.34 17.44 -11.23
CA SER A 286 20.63 18.14 -10.17
C SER A 286 19.87 19.37 -10.71
N GLU A 287 18.71 19.20 -11.30
CA GLU A 287 17.71 20.23 -11.27
C GLU A 287 17.13 20.20 -9.85
N THR A 288 17.62 21.15 -9.06
CA THR A 288 17.05 21.72 -7.84
C THR A 288 15.86 20.92 -7.29
N SER A 289 16.08 20.35 -6.12
CA SER A 289 15.07 19.69 -5.27
C SER A 289 13.67 20.22 -5.59
N LYS A 290 12.89 19.50 -6.37
CA LYS A 290 11.47 19.76 -6.48
C LYS A 290 10.94 19.49 -5.09
N SER A 291 10.85 20.53 -4.27
CA SER A 291 10.17 20.50 -2.99
C SER A 291 8.82 19.87 -3.25
N PHE A 292 8.54 18.72 -2.63
CA PHE A 292 7.22 18.10 -2.64
C PHE A 292 6.28 19.01 -1.85
N PRO A 293 5.52 19.92 -2.49
CA PRO A 293 4.82 21.00 -1.79
C PRO A 293 3.71 20.49 -0.86
N TYR A 294 3.30 19.23 -1.00
CA TYR A 294 2.26 18.61 -0.17
C TYR A 294 2.80 17.60 0.84
N LEU A 295 4.06 17.21 0.78
CA LEU A 295 4.64 16.24 1.71
C LEU A 295 5.25 16.92 2.93
N ILE A 296 5.65 18.18 2.79
CA ILE A 296 6.23 18.97 3.89
C ILE A 296 5.49 20.32 3.92
N ARG A 297 4.54 20.50 4.84
CA ARG A 297 4.24 21.86 5.26
C ARG A 297 5.57 22.44 5.75
N LYS A 298 6.04 23.56 5.15
CA LYS A 298 7.17 24.31 5.69
C LYS A 298 6.89 24.54 7.17
N VAL A 299 7.50 23.75 8.03
CA VAL A 299 7.50 24.01 9.46
C VAL A 299 8.24 25.32 9.59
N LYS A 300 7.55 26.36 10.05
CA LYS A 300 8.22 27.63 10.37
C LYS A 300 9.36 27.29 11.33
N PRO A 301 10.56 27.85 11.11
CA PRO A 301 11.66 27.65 12.06
C PRO A 301 11.18 27.93 13.48
N LEU A 302 11.64 27.17 14.44
CA LEU A 302 11.23 27.30 15.86
C LEU A 302 11.37 28.73 16.38
N ASP A 303 12.30 29.50 15.83
CA ASP A 303 12.57 30.89 16.16
C ASP A 303 11.41 31.84 15.77
N GLU A 304 10.62 31.54 14.78
CA GLU A 304 9.42 32.28 14.39
C GLU A 304 8.21 32.01 15.31
N LEU A 305 8.24 30.93 16.08
CA LEU A 305 7.18 30.54 17.02
C LEU A 305 7.40 31.15 18.43
N ARG A 306 8.55 31.72 18.69
CA ARG A 306 8.81 32.49 19.90
C ARG A 306 8.16 33.88 19.77
N THR A 307 6.89 33.99 20.12
CA THR A 307 6.30 35.32 20.40
C THR A 307 7.12 36.01 21.49
N LYS A 308 7.64 37.19 21.16
CA LYS A 308 8.29 38.04 22.15
C LYS A 308 7.34 38.20 23.34
N PRO A 309 7.82 38.02 24.58
CA PRO A 309 6.99 38.34 25.76
C PRO A 309 6.55 39.81 25.69
N GLN A 310 5.24 40.03 25.69
CA GLN A 310 4.70 41.41 25.85
C GLN A 310 5.23 41.95 27.14
N GLY A 311 5.98 43.06 27.04
CA GLY A 311 6.54 43.74 28.17
C GLY A 311 5.44 44.19 29.14
N ALA A 312 5.50 43.68 30.36
CA ALA A 312 4.74 44.24 31.48
C ALA A 312 5.30 45.64 31.81
N THR A 313 4.61 46.68 31.41
CA THR A 313 4.82 48.02 31.93
C THR A 313 4.39 48.02 33.38
N ARG A 314 5.36 48.08 34.29
CA ARG A 314 5.14 48.48 35.67
C ARG A 314 4.92 50.00 35.68
N GLU A 315 3.72 50.45 35.91
CA GLU A 315 3.46 51.81 36.40
C GLU A 315 3.86 51.89 37.86
N LYS A 316 4.54 53.02 38.14
CA LYS A 316 4.88 53.46 39.51
C LYS A 316 3.70 54.17 40.20
#